data_e706635c4de37decf3f124835facafd0
#
_entry.id   e706635c4de37decf3f124835facafd0
#
_cell.length_a   1.000
_cell.length_b   1.000
_cell.length_c   1.000
_cell.angle_alpha   90.00
_cell.angle_beta   90.00
_cell.angle_gamma   90.00
#
_symmetry.space_group_name_H-M   'P 1'
#
loop_
_entity.id
_entity.type
_entity.pdbx_description
1 polymer ?
#
loop_
_entity_poly.entity_id
_entity_poly.type
_entity_poly.pdbx_seq_one_letter_code
_entity_poly.pdbx_strand_id
1 'polypeptide(L)'
;MNSYNKQALDIIAKEQGFIRDNLEKVMRLVEILNYFHHSLLLSKSLVLKGGTAINLTIFQLPRLSVDIDLDFTIDCDRESMLSIRKEVNGEILRYMESEGYRLAPGSKNPHTLDSWVFHYTNVAGNNDGIKIEINYSDRCHILPAIDAHVSISFLNDVKVCSLSPIELFATKINALIGRCAARDIYDVYNMVEHQLFVSEVEQTMLRKATVFYLTVGSSRKNNNTPTEFVDFPQIDKIRFPQIRSQLLPVLRRSEYFDFEKAK
;
A
#
# COMPACT_ATOMS: atom_id res chain seq x y z
N MET A 1 8.56 18.42 -12.69
CA MET A 1 9.41 17.29 -12.25
C MET A 1 10.43 17.81 -11.24
N ASN A 2 10.29 17.49 -9.98
CA ASN A 2 11.32 17.80 -8.97
C ASN A 2 12.56 16.96 -9.32
N SER A 3 13.65 17.62 -9.72
CA SER A 3 14.91 16.94 -9.96
C SER A 3 15.58 16.71 -8.62
N TYR A 4 15.51 15.49 -8.10
CA TYR A 4 16.25 15.13 -6.90
C TYR A 4 17.77 15.22 -7.15
N ASN A 5 18.49 15.78 -6.17
CA ASN A 5 19.94 15.79 -6.23
C ASN A 5 20.47 14.41 -5.79
N LYS A 6 21.27 13.76 -6.64
CA LYS A 6 21.82 12.43 -6.38
C LYS A 6 22.62 12.38 -5.08
N GLN A 7 23.50 13.38 -4.84
CA GLN A 7 24.33 13.40 -3.63
C GLN A 7 23.47 13.55 -2.36
N ALA A 8 22.45 14.41 -2.39
CA ALA A 8 21.54 14.58 -1.26
C ALA A 8 20.79 13.28 -0.97
N LEU A 9 20.29 12.58 -2.02
CA LEU A 9 19.63 11.29 -1.85
C LEU A 9 20.56 10.19 -1.35
N ASP A 10 21.82 10.15 -1.78
CA ASP A 10 22.82 9.21 -1.27
C ASP A 10 23.06 9.40 0.23
N ILE A 11 23.12 10.66 0.70
CA ILE A 11 23.27 11.00 2.13
C ILE A 11 22.03 10.52 2.91
N ILE A 12 20.81 10.92 2.50
CA ILE A 12 19.57 10.53 3.17
C ILE A 12 19.42 9.01 3.20
N ALA A 13 19.67 8.33 2.08
CA ALA A 13 19.56 6.88 1.99
C ALA A 13 20.51 6.16 2.96
N LYS A 14 21.75 6.68 3.10
CA LYS A 14 22.74 6.16 4.03
C LYS A 14 22.32 6.39 5.49
N GLU A 15 21.87 7.60 5.82
CA GLU A 15 21.41 7.96 7.17
C GLU A 15 20.17 7.16 7.58
N GLN A 16 19.22 7.00 6.66
CA GLN A 16 17.98 6.26 6.90
C GLN A 16 18.14 4.74 6.76
N GLY A 17 19.30 4.26 6.29
CA GLY A 17 19.58 2.82 6.16
C GLY A 17 18.83 2.14 5.02
N PHE A 18 18.50 2.85 3.95
CA PHE A 18 17.79 2.30 2.79
C PHE A 18 18.67 2.21 1.54
N ILE A 19 18.19 1.45 0.55
CA ILE A 19 18.70 1.50 -0.81
C ILE A 19 18.21 2.79 -1.46
N ARG A 20 19.12 3.62 -2.02
CA ARG A 20 18.80 4.92 -2.59
C ARG A 20 17.67 4.87 -3.61
N ASP A 21 17.71 3.95 -4.57
CA ASP A 21 16.72 3.90 -5.65
C ASP A 21 15.30 3.58 -5.11
N ASN A 22 15.21 2.71 -4.09
CA ASN A 22 13.94 2.45 -3.41
C ASN A 22 13.46 3.68 -2.61
N LEU A 23 14.39 4.42 -1.98
CA LEU A 23 14.04 5.64 -1.27
C LEU A 23 13.54 6.72 -2.23
N GLU A 24 14.23 6.94 -3.37
CA GLU A 24 13.75 7.86 -4.41
C GLU A 24 12.34 7.52 -4.87
N LYS A 25 12.07 6.22 -5.09
CA LYS A 25 10.74 5.76 -5.48
C LYS A 25 9.68 6.12 -4.45
N VAL A 26 9.96 5.95 -3.16
CA VAL A 26 9.03 6.32 -2.08
C VAL A 26 8.83 7.83 -2.01
N MET A 27 9.86 8.63 -2.20
CA MET A 27 9.72 10.09 -2.21
C MET A 27 8.82 10.55 -3.37
N ARG A 28 9.01 10.00 -4.56
CA ARG A 28 8.15 10.27 -5.73
C ARG A 28 6.70 9.83 -5.49
N LEU A 29 6.52 8.67 -4.87
CA LEU A 29 5.21 8.14 -4.50
C LEU A 29 4.49 9.08 -3.52
N VAL A 30 5.18 9.63 -2.53
CA VAL A 30 4.60 10.58 -1.58
C VAL A 30 4.19 11.89 -2.29
N GLU A 31 4.97 12.38 -3.26
CA GLU A 31 4.58 13.55 -4.06
C GLU A 31 3.31 13.29 -4.89
N ILE A 32 3.18 12.08 -5.48
CA ILE A 32 1.98 11.69 -6.21
C ILE A 32 0.77 11.62 -5.27
N LEU A 33 0.92 11.02 -4.09
CA LEU A 33 -0.14 10.95 -3.10
C LEU A 33 -0.53 12.33 -2.55
N ASN A 34 0.43 13.24 -2.40
CA ASN A 34 0.15 14.62 -2.03
C ASN A 34 -0.70 15.35 -3.08
N TYR A 35 -0.39 15.15 -4.36
CA TYR A 35 -1.25 15.66 -5.44
C TYR A 35 -2.66 15.07 -5.35
N PHE A 36 -2.78 13.75 -5.15
CA PHE A 36 -4.09 13.09 -5.04
C PHE A 36 -4.92 13.65 -3.89
N HIS A 37 -4.28 13.93 -2.74
CA HIS A 37 -4.97 14.53 -1.61
C HIS A 37 -5.49 15.95 -1.88
N HIS A 38 -4.76 16.76 -2.67
CA HIS A 38 -5.15 18.13 -3.01
C HIS A 38 -6.15 18.22 -4.16
N SER A 39 -6.31 17.17 -4.96
CA SER A 39 -7.33 17.11 -6.01
C SER A 39 -8.71 16.85 -5.41
N LEU A 40 -9.69 17.69 -5.70
CA LEU A 40 -11.08 17.51 -5.24
C LEU A 40 -11.71 16.23 -5.78
N LEU A 41 -11.36 15.80 -6.98
CA LEU A 41 -11.87 14.58 -7.58
C LEU A 41 -11.19 13.36 -6.95
N LEU A 42 -9.86 13.33 -6.91
CA LEU A 42 -9.11 12.16 -6.46
C LEU A 42 -9.27 11.91 -4.96
N SER A 43 -9.23 12.95 -4.12
CA SER A 43 -9.38 12.83 -2.66
C SER A 43 -10.76 12.35 -2.23
N LYS A 44 -11.81 12.65 -3.02
CA LYS A 44 -13.17 12.15 -2.77
C LYS A 44 -13.42 10.75 -3.30
N SER A 45 -12.67 10.34 -4.32
CA SER A 45 -12.92 9.10 -5.06
C SER A 45 -12.02 7.96 -4.66
N LEU A 46 -10.84 8.24 -4.12
CA LEU A 46 -9.79 7.27 -3.89
C LEU A 46 -9.31 7.30 -2.44
N VAL A 47 -9.01 6.12 -1.91
CA VAL A 47 -8.45 5.95 -0.58
C VAL A 47 -7.21 5.04 -0.64
N LEU A 48 -6.12 5.46 0.00
CA LEU A 48 -4.88 4.71 0.05
C LEU A 48 -5.04 3.50 0.98
N LYS A 49 -4.53 2.35 0.52
CA LYS A 49 -4.50 1.11 1.29
C LYS A 49 -3.17 0.38 1.20
N GLY A 50 -3.13 -0.83 1.70
CA GLY A 50 -2.01 -1.74 1.51
C GLY A 50 -0.78 -1.39 2.32
N GLY A 51 0.35 -1.95 1.89
CA GLY A 51 1.63 -1.79 2.59
C GLY A 51 2.12 -0.34 2.61
N THR A 52 1.81 0.43 1.60
CA THR A 52 2.21 1.84 1.50
C THR A 52 1.50 2.68 2.55
N ALA A 53 0.18 2.52 2.71
CA ALA A 53 -0.56 3.19 3.78
C ALA A 53 0.02 2.85 5.16
N ILE A 54 0.20 1.56 5.47
CA ILE A 54 0.72 1.09 6.76
C ILE A 54 2.10 1.69 7.06
N ASN A 55 3.02 1.63 6.10
CA ASN A 55 4.40 2.04 6.35
C ASN A 55 4.61 3.56 6.33
N LEU A 56 3.81 4.31 5.58
CA LEU A 56 3.87 5.77 5.57
C LEU A 56 3.17 6.40 6.76
N THR A 57 1.99 5.91 7.15
CA THR A 57 1.11 6.62 8.07
C THR A 57 1.11 6.06 9.49
N ILE A 58 1.54 4.81 9.69
CA ILE A 58 1.49 4.16 11.00
C ILE A 58 2.90 3.92 11.55
N PHE A 59 3.78 3.27 10.78
CA PHE A 59 5.09 2.81 11.28
C PHE A 59 6.27 3.72 10.98
N GLN A 60 6.10 4.83 10.28
CA GLN A 60 7.19 5.76 9.94
C GLN A 60 8.38 5.09 9.24
N LEU A 61 8.08 4.23 8.27
CA LEU A 61 9.03 3.55 7.40
C LEU A 61 10.05 2.62 8.11
N PRO A 62 9.65 1.58 8.84
CA PRO A 62 10.57 0.50 9.20
C PRO A 62 10.99 -0.28 7.95
N ARG A 63 10.12 -0.32 6.95
CA ARG A 63 10.39 -0.79 5.59
C ARG A 63 9.77 0.14 4.55
N LEU A 64 10.32 0.10 3.34
CA LEU A 64 9.74 0.80 2.20
C LEU A 64 8.60 -0.03 1.58
N SER A 65 7.58 0.67 1.08
CA SER A 65 6.60 0.13 0.15
C SER A 65 6.60 1.01 -1.09
N VAL A 66 6.63 0.40 -2.26
CA VAL A 66 7.00 1.08 -3.50
C VAL A 66 5.89 1.09 -4.55
N ASP A 67 4.70 0.61 -4.18
CA ASP A 67 3.50 0.58 -5.01
C ASP A 67 2.42 1.47 -4.39
N ILE A 68 1.57 2.08 -5.20
CA ILE A 68 0.39 2.84 -4.76
C ILE A 68 -0.82 1.94 -4.96
N ASP A 69 -1.38 1.45 -3.85
CA ASP A 69 -2.60 0.64 -3.84
C ASP A 69 -3.78 1.50 -3.35
N LEU A 70 -4.81 1.64 -4.18
CA LEU A 70 -5.98 2.46 -3.91
C LEU A 70 -7.27 1.65 -4.04
N ASP A 71 -8.28 2.01 -3.25
CA ASP A 71 -9.65 1.63 -3.48
C ASP A 71 -10.47 2.83 -3.95
N PHE A 72 -11.38 2.59 -4.88
CA PHE A 72 -12.43 3.53 -5.20
C PHE A 72 -13.49 3.49 -4.09
N THR A 73 -13.81 4.65 -3.49
CA THR A 73 -14.56 4.71 -2.23
C THR A 73 -15.97 5.32 -2.34
N ILE A 74 -16.43 5.63 -3.57
CA ILE A 74 -17.77 6.18 -3.75
C ILE A 74 -18.79 5.05 -3.87
N ASP A 75 -19.76 5.02 -2.96
CA ASP A 75 -20.90 4.12 -3.05
C ASP A 75 -21.89 4.62 -4.11
N CYS A 76 -21.86 3.97 -5.26
CA CYS A 76 -22.69 4.33 -6.41
C CYS A 76 -22.95 3.11 -7.30
N ASP A 77 -23.91 3.25 -8.22
CA ASP A 77 -24.17 2.23 -9.22
C ASP A 77 -23.00 2.06 -10.22
N ARG A 78 -23.13 1.05 -11.07
CA ARG A 78 -22.07 0.71 -12.04
C ARG A 78 -21.84 1.80 -13.09
N GLU A 79 -22.90 2.46 -13.57
CA GLU A 79 -22.81 3.47 -14.62
C GLU A 79 -22.11 4.74 -14.09
N SER A 80 -22.54 5.21 -12.93
CA SER A 80 -21.91 6.31 -12.21
C SER A 80 -20.44 6.01 -11.90
N MET A 81 -20.13 4.80 -11.43
CA MET A 81 -18.75 4.38 -11.19
C MET A 81 -17.92 4.43 -12.46
N LEU A 82 -18.40 3.96 -13.60
CA LEU A 82 -17.67 3.98 -14.86
C LEU A 82 -17.43 5.41 -15.36
N SER A 83 -18.40 6.32 -15.17
CA SER A 83 -18.24 7.74 -15.50
C SER A 83 -17.15 8.38 -14.65
N ILE A 84 -17.22 8.22 -13.31
CA ILE A 84 -16.23 8.77 -12.39
C ILE A 84 -14.85 8.16 -12.65
N ARG A 85 -14.77 6.84 -12.88
CA ARG A 85 -13.52 6.15 -13.23
C ARG A 85 -12.83 6.80 -14.44
N LYS A 86 -13.59 7.17 -15.48
CA LYS A 86 -13.05 7.82 -16.66
C LYS A 86 -12.42 9.19 -16.32
N GLU A 87 -13.07 9.97 -15.47
CA GLU A 87 -12.59 11.27 -15.02
C GLU A 87 -11.34 11.13 -14.14
N VAL A 88 -11.38 10.24 -13.15
CA VAL A 88 -10.25 9.90 -12.26
C VAL A 88 -9.04 9.46 -13.08
N ASN A 89 -9.24 8.53 -14.01
CA ASN A 89 -8.18 8.03 -14.87
C ASN A 89 -7.60 9.14 -15.74
N GLY A 90 -8.45 9.98 -16.31
CA GLY A 90 -8.03 11.13 -17.12
C GLY A 90 -7.21 12.14 -16.33
N GLU A 91 -7.54 12.39 -15.06
CA GLU A 91 -6.78 13.29 -14.21
C GLU A 91 -5.43 12.71 -13.80
N ILE A 92 -5.40 11.45 -13.37
CA ILE A 92 -4.14 10.77 -13.02
C ILE A 92 -3.18 10.73 -14.20
N LEU A 93 -3.67 10.35 -15.39
CA LEU A 93 -2.82 10.27 -16.59
C LEU A 93 -2.24 11.64 -16.95
N ARG A 94 -3.05 12.71 -16.93
CA ARG A 94 -2.56 14.07 -17.21
C ARG A 94 -1.54 14.54 -16.20
N TYR A 95 -1.76 14.29 -14.91
CA TYR A 95 -0.79 14.63 -13.86
C TYR A 95 0.52 13.87 -14.05
N MET A 96 0.46 12.55 -14.23
CA MET A 96 1.66 11.74 -14.39
C MET A 96 2.46 12.16 -15.64
N GLU A 97 1.80 12.46 -16.75
CA GLU A 97 2.45 12.94 -17.96
C GLU A 97 3.09 14.31 -17.73
N SER A 98 2.40 15.25 -17.08
CA SER A 98 2.94 16.59 -16.78
C SER A 98 4.18 16.54 -15.89
N GLU A 99 4.26 15.54 -14.99
CA GLU A 99 5.42 15.29 -14.14
C GLU A 99 6.52 14.46 -14.86
N GLY A 100 6.36 14.15 -16.15
CA GLY A 100 7.36 13.48 -16.97
C GLY A 100 7.39 11.96 -16.83
N TYR A 101 6.37 11.36 -16.21
CA TYR A 101 6.20 9.92 -16.20
C TYR A 101 5.62 9.41 -17.51
N ARG A 102 5.98 8.19 -17.91
CA ARG A 102 5.48 7.55 -19.13
C ARG A 102 4.75 6.26 -18.81
N LEU A 103 3.50 6.15 -19.25
CA LEU A 103 2.72 4.93 -19.06
C LEU A 103 3.36 3.76 -19.81
N ALA A 104 3.59 2.65 -19.12
CA ALA A 104 4.13 1.43 -19.71
C ALA A 104 3.08 0.76 -20.62
N PRO A 105 3.50 0.19 -21.78
CA PRO A 105 2.58 -0.48 -22.72
C PRO A 105 1.83 -1.69 -22.12
N GLY A 106 2.36 -2.29 -21.04
CA GLY A 106 1.76 -3.44 -20.37
C GLY A 106 0.71 -3.13 -19.31
N SER A 107 0.31 -1.85 -19.19
CA SER A 107 -0.73 -1.43 -18.24
C SER A 107 -2.09 -2.05 -18.57
N LYS A 108 -2.82 -2.51 -17.54
CA LYS A 108 -4.07 -3.28 -17.68
C LYS A 108 -5.22 -2.53 -17.01
N ASN A 109 -6.37 -2.52 -17.68
CA ASN A 109 -7.61 -1.90 -17.19
C ASN A 109 -8.80 -2.89 -17.27
N PRO A 110 -8.78 -4.03 -16.57
CA PRO A 110 -9.94 -4.90 -16.50
C PRO A 110 -11.11 -4.21 -15.79
N HIS A 111 -12.29 -4.83 -15.80
CA HIS A 111 -13.51 -4.20 -15.29
C HIS A 111 -13.43 -3.72 -13.83
N THR A 112 -12.63 -4.38 -13.00
CA THR A 112 -12.59 -4.16 -11.55
C THR A 112 -11.28 -3.59 -11.04
N LEU A 113 -10.29 -3.37 -11.92
CA LEU A 113 -8.95 -2.96 -11.52
C LEU A 113 -8.30 -2.13 -12.62
N ASP A 114 -7.74 -0.98 -12.27
CA ASP A 114 -6.72 -0.33 -13.08
C ASP A 114 -5.36 -0.66 -12.49
N SER A 115 -4.45 -1.18 -13.31
CA SER A 115 -3.08 -1.50 -12.89
C SER A 115 -2.11 -0.91 -13.91
N TRP A 116 -1.45 0.18 -13.52
CA TRP A 116 -0.57 0.96 -14.33
C TRP A 116 0.84 0.95 -13.80
N VAL A 117 1.80 0.94 -14.70
CA VAL A 117 3.21 1.18 -14.39
C VAL A 117 3.65 2.45 -15.12
N PHE A 118 4.15 3.42 -14.37
CA PHE A 118 4.64 4.68 -14.89
C PHE A 118 6.16 4.72 -14.81
N HIS A 119 6.82 4.69 -15.96
CA HIS A 119 8.27 4.75 -16.05
C HIS A 119 8.80 6.18 -15.87
N TYR A 120 9.95 6.28 -15.21
CA TYR A 120 10.73 7.49 -15.05
C TYR A 120 12.23 7.17 -15.07
N THR A 121 13.07 8.18 -15.28
CA THR A 121 14.52 8.04 -15.12
C THR A 121 14.90 8.46 -13.70
N ASN A 122 15.51 7.56 -12.93
CA ASN A 122 15.97 7.85 -11.57
C ASN A 122 17.24 8.71 -11.56
N VAL A 123 17.65 9.19 -10.39
CA VAL A 123 18.85 10.07 -10.25
C VAL A 123 20.17 9.39 -10.67
N ALA A 124 20.19 8.07 -10.80
CA ALA A 124 21.35 7.33 -11.33
C ALA A 124 21.33 7.23 -12.86
N GLY A 125 20.27 7.70 -13.53
CA GLY A 125 20.08 7.58 -14.97
C GLY A 125 19.46 6.25 -15.41
N ASN A 126 19.01 5.40 -14.48
CA ASN A 126 18.37 4.14 -14.79
C ASN A 126 16.86 4.34 -15.00
N ASN A 127 16.27 3.50 -15.87
CA ASN A 127 14.83 3.43 -16.00
C ASN A 127 14.24 2.67 -14.81
N ASP A 128 13.26 3.28 -14.14
CA ASP A 128 12.52 2.69 -13.03
C ASP A 128 11.02 2.97 -13.20
N GLY A 129 10.16 2.45 -12.32
CA GLY A 129 8.73 2.60 -12.47
C GLY A 129 7.98 2.65 -11.14
N ILE A 130 6.89 3.42 -11.11
CA ILE A 130 5.92 3.45 -10.03
C ILE A 130 4.67 2.71 -10.51
N LYS A 131 4.23 1.75 -9.72
CA LYS A 131 2.99 1.03 -9.95
C LYS A 131 1.86 1.71 -9.21
N ILE A 132 0.74 1.96 -9.90
CA ILE A 132 -0.51 2.45 -9.33
C ILE A 132 -1.60 1.43 -9.63
N GLU A 133 -2.25 0.93 -8.60
CA GLU A 133 -3.40 0.03 -8.71
C GLU A 133 -4.63 0.68 -8.07
N ILE A 134 -5.74 0.70 -8.80
CA ILE A 134 -7.03 1.19 -8.31
C ILE A 134 -8.04 0.07 -8.41
N ASN A 135 -8.54 -0.39 -7.26
CA ASN A 135 -9.56 -1.43 -7.18
C ASN A 135 -10.95 -0.81 -7.15
N TYR A 136 -11.82 -1.26 -8.04
CA TYR A 136 -13.22 -0.83 -8.17
C TYR A 136 -14.21 -1.89 -7.66
N SER A 137 -13.73 -3.01 -7.12
CA SER A 137 -14.60 -4.06 -6.59
C SER A 137 -15.05 -3.79 -5.17
N ASP A 138 -14.13 -3.30 -4.32
CA ASP A 138 -14.35 -3.04 -2.90
C ASP A 138 -14.61 -1.55 -2.71
N ARG A 139 -15.84 -1.13 -3.02
CA ARG A 139 -16.24 0.28 -3.00
C ARG A 139 -16.85 0.73 -1.68
N CYS A 140 -17.27 -0.22 -0.85
CA CYS A 140 -17.83 0.06 0.46
C CYS A 140 -16.83 -0.38 1.52
N HIS A 141 -16.46 0.56 2.38
CA HIS A 141 -15.57 0.33 3.51
C HIS A 141 -16.38 0.23 4.81
N ILE A 142 -15.85 -0.48 5.80
CA ILE A 142 -16.52 -0.71 7.08
C ILE A 142 -16.40 0.53 7.96
N LEU A 143 -15.27 1.22 7.86
CA LEU A 143 -14.96 2.41 8.66
C LEU A 143 -14.74 3.60 7.73
N PRO A 144 -14.98 4.83 8.22
CA PRO A 144 -14.69 6.03 7.46
C PRO A 144 -13.20 6.12 7.09
N ALA A 145 -12.90 6.58 5.88
CA ALA A 145 -11.56 6.99 5.50
C ALA A 145 -11.08 8.15 6.37
N ILE A 146 -9.77 8.24 6.57
CA ILE A 146 -9.14 9.27 7.39
C ILE A 146 -8.11 10.06 6.60
N ASP A 147 -7.91 11.33 6.97
CA ASP A 147 -6.77 12.11 6.56
C ASP A 147 -5.59 11.75 7.46
N ALA A 148 -4.71 10.89 6.95
CA ALA A 148 -3.54 10.43 7.66
C ALA A 148 -2.31 11.30 7.35
N HIS A 149 -1.51 11.60 8.37
CA HIS A 149 -0.25 12.33 8.21
C HIS A 149 0.89 11.38 7.83
N VAL A 150 1.68 11.80 6.84
CA VAL A 150 2.97 11.21 6.52
C VAL A 150 4.04 12.09 7.16
N SER A 151 4.43 11.75 8.38
CA SER A 151 5.39 12.52 9.17
C SER A 151 6.76 11.86 9.17
N ILE A 152 7.49 12.03 8.08
CA ILE A 152 8.81 11.43 7.88
C ILE A 152 9.84 12.55 7.85
N SER A 153 10.88 12.45 8.67
CA SER A 153 11.84 13.53 8.95
C SER A 153 12.55 14.14 7.73
N PHE A 154 12.62 13.41 6.63
CA PHE A 154 13.24 13.87 5.38
C PHE A 154 12.22 14.19 4.27
N LEU A 155 10.93 14.13 4.57
CA LEU A 155 9.84 14.53 3.69
C LEU A 155 9.10 15.73 4.28
N ASN A 156 8.49 16.53 3.42
CA ASN A 156 7.54 17.54 3.88
C ASN A 156 6.35 16.87 4.57
N ASP A 157 5.73 17.55 5.51
CA ASP A 157 4.48 17.09 6.11
C ASP A 157 3.39 17.02 5.04
N VAL A 158 2.92 15.81 4.77
CA VAL A 158 1.95 15.51 3.72
C VAL A 158 0.77 14.78 4.32
N LYS A 159 -0.43 15.13 3.88
CA LYS A 159 -1.65 14.38 4.19
C LYS A 159 -2.02 13.46 3.04
N VAL A 160 -2.55 12.30 3.40
CA VAL A 160 -3.08 11.32 2.44
C VAL A 160 -4.43 10.80 2.92
N CYS A 161 -5.38 10.67 2.01
CA CYS A 161 -6.64 9.98 2.31
C CYS A 161 -6.35 8.47 2.39
N SER A 162 -6.55 7.87 3.56
CA SER A 162 -6.21 6.47 3.84
C SER A 162 -7.37 5.72 4.50
N LEU A 163 -7.41 4.41 4.32
CA LEU A 163 -8.25 3.56 5.17
C LEU A 163 -7.84 3.72 6.63
N SER A 164 -8.80 3.53 7.55
CA SER A 164 -8.52 3.53 8.99
C SER A 164 -7.49 2.45 9.36
N PRO A 165 -6.67 2.61 10.42
CA PRO A 165 -5.70 1.62 10.84
C PRO A 165 -6.30 0.22 11.06
N ILE A 166 -7.47 0.12 11.66
CA ILE A 166 -8.17 -1.15 11.89
C ILE A 166 -8.48 -1.83 10.55
N GLU A 167 -8.97 -1.09 9.57
CA GLU A 167 -9.34 -1.63 8.28
C GLU A 167 -8.10 -1.99 7.43
N LEU A 168 -7.04 -1.18 7.51
CA LEU A 168 -5.74 -1.50 6.91
C LEU A 168 -5.22 -2.84 7.41
N PHE A 169 -5.25 -3.08 8.72
CA PHE A 169 -4.76 -4.34 9.27
C PHE A 169 -5.71 -5.51 9.05
N ALA A 170 -7.02 -5.29 9.03
CA ALA A 170 -7.98 -6.34 8.65
C ALA A 170 -7.73 -6.83 7.22
N THR A 171 -7.53 -5.92 6.26
CA THR A 171 -7.18 -6.27 4.88
C THR A 171 -5.78 -6.90 4.78
N LYS A 172 -4.84 -6.48 5.63
CA LYS A 172 -3.48 -7.04 5.69
C LYS A 172 -3.47 -8.48 6.24
N ILE A 173 -4.26 -8.76 7.29
CA ILE A 173 -4.45 -10.11 7.83
C ILE A 173 -5.10 -11.02 6.77
N ASN A 174 -6.14 -10.52 6.07
CA ASN A 174 -6.74 -11.25 4.95
C ASN A 174 -5.71 -11.57 3.85
N ALA A 175 -4.84 -10.62 3.49
CA ALA A 175 -3.76 -10.85 2.52
C ALA A 175 -2.73 -11.88 3.02
N LEU A 176 -2.36 -11.82 4.31
CA LEU A 176 -1.47 -12.78 4.95
C LEU A 176 -2.04 -14.20 4.85
N ILE A 177 -3.30 -14.39 5.23
CA ILE A 177 -3.98 -15.69 5.16
C ILE A 177 -4.08 -16.18 3.70
N GLY A 178 -4.37 -15.29 2.77
CA GLY A 178 -4.61 -15.66 1.36
C GLY A 178 -3.38 -15.97 0.54
N ARG A 179 -2.24 -15.27 0.75
CA ARG A 179 -1.03 -15.41 -0.08
C ARG A 179 0.26 -15.67 0.70
N CYS A 180 0.24 -15.43 2.00
CA CYS A 180 1.36 -15.67 2.92
C CYS A 180 2.70 -15.08 2.44
N ALA A 181 2.73 -13.79 2.09
CA ALA A 181 3.95 -13.14 1.64
C ALA A 181 4.79 -12.63 2.82
N ALA A 182 6.13 -12.64 2.69
CA ALA A 182 7.06 -12.23 3.75
C ALA A 182 6.79 -10.79 4.25
N ARG A 183 6.39 -9.86 3.38
CA ARG A 183 6.03 -8.49 3.77
C ARG A 183 4.71 -8.43 4.56
N ASP A 184 3.77 -9.34 4.31
CA ASP A 184 2.51 -9.37 5.05
C ASP A 184 2.72 -9.87 6.48
N ILE A 185 3.57 -10.89 6.67
CA ILE A 185 3.97 -11.34 8.02
C ILE A 185 4.67 -10.21 8.78
N TYR A 186 5.62 -9.53 8.14
CA TYR A 186 6.35 -8.42 8.76
C TYR A 186 5.41 -7.32 9.25
N ASP A 187 4.45 -6.89 8.42
CA ASP A 187 3.50 -5.84 8.79
C ASP A 187 2.58 -6.28 9.94
N VAL A 188 2.08 -7.53 9.91
CA VAL A 188 1.22 -8.05 10.99
C VAL A 188 2.02 -8.28 12.26
N TYR A 189 3.25 -8.79 12.17
CA TYR A 189 4.14 -8.94 13.31
C TYR A 189 4.38 -7.58 14.00
N ASN A 190 4.69 -6.54 13.23
CA ASN A 190 4.87 -5.19 13.79
C ASN A 190 3.60 -4.63 14.43
N MET A 191 2.42 -4.93 13.90
CA MET A 191 1.16 -4.57 14.54
C MET A 191 1.06 -5.13 15.97
N VAL A 192 1.48 -6.39 16.15
CA VAL A 192 1.46 -7.06 17.45
C VAL A 192 2.57 -6.54 18.36
N GLU A 193 3.81 -6.47 17.88
CA GLU A 193 4.96 -5.98 18.66
C GLU A 193 4.78 -4.55 19.15
N HIS A 194 4.21 -3.67 18.33
CA HIS A 194 3.92 -2.28 18.71
C HIS A 194 2.58 -2.11 19.45
N GLN A 195 1.86 -3.19 19.72
CA GLN A 195 0.61 -3.18 20.47
C GLN A 195 -0.40 -2.14 19.93
N LEU A 196 -0.60 -2.09 18.61
CA LEU A 196 -1.41 -1.03 17.99
C LEU A 196 -2.88 -1.05 18.45
N PHE A 197 -3.42 -2.22 18.78
CA PHE A 197 -4.82 -2.38 19.17
C PHE A 197 -4.89 -3.10 20.51
N VAL A 198 -4.85 -2.34 21.62
CA VAL A 198 -4.78 -2.90 22.98
C VAL A 198 -6.13 -2.95 23.69
N SER A 199 -7.07 -2.05 23.33
CA SER A 199 -8.38 -2.04 23.96
C SER A 199 -9.26 -3.19 23.44
N GLU A 200 -10.12 -3.72 24.30
CA GLU A 200 -11.08 -4.77 23.91
C GLU A 200 -12.00 -4.34 22.75
N VAL A 201 -12.33 -3.07 22.70
CA VAL A 201 -13.15 -2.49 21.62
C VAL A 201 -12.40 -2.56 20.29
N GLU A 202 -11.16 -2.07 20.23
CA GLU A 202 -10.34 -2.10 19.01
C GLU A 202 -10.07 -3.54 18.54
N GLN A 203 -9.75 -4.44 19.44
CA GLN A 203 -9.53 -5.86 19.12
C GLN A 203 -10.81 -6.51 18.58
N THR A 204 -11.97 -6.15 19.14
CA THR A 204 -13.26 -6.63 18.65
C THR A 204 -13.57 -6.07 17.27
N MET A 205 -13.30 -4.79 17.03
CA MET A 205 -13.48 -4.16 15.72
C MET A 205 -12.53 -4.77 14.69
N LEU A 206 -11.24 -4.94 15.01
CA LEU A 206 -10.27 -5.59 14.12
C LEU A 206 -10.70 -7.01 13.74
N ARG A 207 -11.16 -7.78 14.72
CA ARG A 207 -11.65 -9.16 14.52
C ARG A 207 -12.86 -9.19 13.57
N LYS A 208 -13.85 -8.32 13.81
CA LYS A 208 -15.05 -8.22 12.95
C LYS A 208 -14.70 -7.77 11.54
N ALA A 209 -13.84 -6.77 11.39
CA ALA A 209 -13.37 -6.29 10.10
C ALA A 209 -12.58 -7.39 9.35
N THR A 210 -11.72 -8.14 10.04
CA THR A 210 -11.00 -9.27 9.44
C THR A 210 -11.95 -10.35 8.94
N VAL A 211 -12.94 -10.76 9.72
CA VAL A 211 -13.96 -11.74 9.31
C VAL A 211 -14.72 -11.25 8.08
N PHE A 212 -15.11 -9.97 8.05
CA PHE A 212 -15.78 -9.38 6.89
C PHE A 212 -14.92 -9.52 5.62
N TYR A 213 -13.66 -9.08 5.65
CA TYR A 213 -12.78 -9.15 4.48
C TYR A 213 -12.42 -10.57 4.05
N LEU A 214 -12.30 -11.49 5.00
CA LEU A 214 -12.14 -12.92 4.70
C LEU A 214 -13.36 -13.47 3.96
N THR A 215 -14.56 -13.13 4.42
CA THR A 215 -15.80 -13.60 3.80
C THR A 215 -16.00 -13.03 2.40
N VAL A 216 -15.81 -11.72 2.21
CA VAL A 216 -15.90 -11.07 0.89
C VAL A 216 -14.82 -11.58 -0.06
N GLY A 217 -13.60 -11.78 0.44
CA GLY A 217 -12.46 -12.29 -0.33
C GLY A 217 -12.63 -13.75 -0.75
N SER A 218 -13.18 -14.62 0.11
CA SER A 218 -13.38 -16.04 -0.17
C SER A 218 -14.48 -16.27 -1.20
N SER A 219 -15.54 -15.48 -1.16
CA SER A 219 -16.64 -15.53 -2.16
C SER A 219 -16.17 -15.31 -3.59
N ARG A 220 -15.00 -14.69 -3.78
CA ARG A 220 -14.41 -14.44 -5.11
C ARG A 220 -13.50 -15.55 -5.59
N LYS A 221 -12.94 -16.37 -4.70
CA LYS A 221 -11.86 -17.30 -5.04
C LYS A 221 -12.28 -18.77 -5.17
N ASN A 222 -13.32 -19.21 -4.58
CA ASN A 222 -13.93 -20.54 -4.60
C ASN A 222 -14.68 -20.78 -3.29
N ASN A 223 -15.81 -21.37 -3.32
CA ASN A 223 -16.77 -21.86 -2.34
C ASN A 223 -16.25 -22.37 -0.96
N ASN A 224 -15.07 -21.99 -0.52
CA ASN A 224 -14.54 -22.38 0.79
C ASN A 224 -15.17 -21.51 1.87
N THR A 225 -15.90 -22.15 2.74
CA THR A 225 -16.55 -21.51 3.90
C THR A 225 -15.51 -21.06 4.92
N PRO A 226 -15.75 -19.96 5.66
CA PRO A 226 -14.85 -19.44 6.69
C PRO A 226 -14.48 -20.43 7.83
N THR A 227 -15.12 -21.57 7.89
CA THR A 227 -14.90 -22.61 8.92
C THR A 227 -13.60 -23.40 8.76
N GLU A 228 -12.89 -23.23 7.63
CA GLU A 228 -11.61 -23.94 7.38
C GLU A 228 -10.37 -23.14 7.83
N PHE A 229 -10.54 -22.03 8.55
CA PHE A 229 -9.44 -21.17 9.00
C PHE A 229 -8.77 -21.58 10.31
N VAL A 230 -9.07 -22.77 10.84
CA VAL A 230 -8.54 -23.22 12.14
C VAL A 230 -7.05 -23.57 12.07
N ASP A 231 -6.54 -23.98 10.92
CA ASP A 231 -5.13 -24.27 10.70
C ASP A 231 -4.55 -23.31 9.64
N PHE A 232 -3.48 -22.57 10.00
CA PHE A 232 -2.74 -21.71 9.08
C PHE A 232 -1.37 -22.31 8.74
N PRO A 233 -1.33 -23.51 8.12
CA PRO A 233 -0.07 -24.22 7.83
C PRO A 233 0.76 -23.55 6.74
N GLN A 234 0.20 -22.54 6.05
CA GLN A 234 0.88 -21.85 4.96
C GLN A 234 2.05 -20.99 5.47
N ILE A 235 2.01 -20.54 6.73
CA ILE A 235 3.09 -19.76 7.33
C ILE A 235 4.39 -20.55 7.37
N ASP A 236 4.32 -21.86 7.60
CA ASP A 236 5.47 -22.76 7.63
C ASP A 236 6.08 -23.02 6.26
N LYS A 237 5.35 -22.69 5.18
CA LYS A 237 5.85 -22.81 3.80
C LYS A 237 6.76 -21.65 3.41
N ILE A 238 6.72 -20.53 4.15
CA ILE A 238 7.61 -19.40 3.89
C ILE A 238 9.03 -19.79 4.30
N ARG A 239 9.95 -19.61 3.36
CA ARG A 239 11.36 -19.93 3.54
C ARG A 239 12.24 -18.68 3.45
N PHE A 240 13.41 -18.75 4.04
CA PHE A 240 14.38 -17.64 4.05
C PHE A 240 14.67 -17.01 2.65
N PRO A 241 14.74 -17.75 1.54
CA PRO A 241 14.90 -17.13 0.22
C PRO A 241 13.79 -16.17 -0.16
N GLN A 242 12.55 -16.40 0.29
CA GLN A 242 11.42 -15.47 0.07
C GLN A 242 11.58 -14.20 0.90
N ILE A 243 12.00 -14.33 2.16
CA ILE A 243 12.31 -13.18 3.03
C ILE A 243 13.44 -12.36 2.41
N ARG A 244 14.52 -13.03 1.96
CA ARG A 244 15.67 -12.39 1.33
C ARG A 244 15.31 -11.61 0.06
N SER A 245 14.43 -12.13 -0.76
CA SER A 245 14.05 -11.49 -2.02
C SER A 245 12.93 -10.46 -1.90
N GLN A 246 11.99 -10.65 -0.97
CA GLN A 246 10.78 -9.83 -0.90
C GLN A 246 10.82 -8.78 0.21
N LEU A 247 11.50 -9.04 1.32
CA LEU A 247 11.52 -8.15 2.49
C LEU A 247 12.85 -7.42 2.65
N LEU A 248 13.97 -8.13 2.67
CA LEU A 248 15.26 -7.49 2.96
C LEU A 248 15.64 -6.32 2.04
N PRO A 249 15.32 -6.29 0.73
CA PRO A 249 15.67 -5.16 -0.12
C PRO A 249 14.93 -3.87 0.22
N VAL A 250 13.82 -3.96 0.94
CA VAL A 250 12.98 -2.82 1.33
C VAL A 250 13.03 -2.54 2.84
N LEU A 251 13.65 -3.40 3.62
CA LEU A 251 13.79 -3.24 5.07
C LEU A 251 14.86 -2.18 5.38
N ARG A 252 14.63 -1.35 6.41
CA ARG A 252 15.65 -0.45 6.95
C ARG A 252 16.79 -1.27 7.53
N ARG A 253 18.04 -0.91 7.27
CA ARG A 253 19.22 -1.69 7.71
C ARG A 253 19.34 -1.83 9.23
N SER A 254 18.77 -0.90 9.99
CA SER A 254 18.71 -0.95 11.45
C SER A 254 17.63 -1.88 11.99
N GLU A 255 16.69 -2.28 11.15
CA GLU A 255 15.59 -3.16 11.55
C GLU A 255 16.07 -4.61 11.60
N TYR A 256 15.74 -5.27 12.68
CA TYR A 256 15.92 -6.71 12.84
C TYR A 256 14.55 -7.39 12.79
N PHE A 257 14.43 -8.42 11.98
CA PHE A 257 13.22 -9.22 11.86
C PHE A 257 13.51 -10.68 12.19
N ASP A 258 13.03 -11.14 13.32
CA ASP A 258 13.07 -12.55 13.71
C ASP A 258 11.86 -13.27 13.13
N PHE A 259 12.10 -13.98 12.04
CA PHE A 259 11.04 -14.69 11.33
C PHE A 259 10.48 -15.88 12.09
N GLU A 260 11.33 -16.57 12.88
CA GLU A 260 10.86 -17.71 13.68
C GLU A 260 9.98 -17.25 14.85
N LYS A 261 10.27 -16.07 15.41
CA LYS A 261 9.40 -15.44 16.42
C LYS A 261 8.09 -14.94 15.83
N ALA A 262 8.10 -14.51 14.56
CA ALA A 262 6.94 -13.94 13.89
C ALA A 262 5.92 -14.98 13.40
N LYS A 263 6.31 -16.27 13.33
CA LYS A 263 5.41 -17.39 13.06
C LYS A 263 4.52 -17.70 14.26
#